data_405c6a647f0e1176d44f00ebfbcd92bf
#
_entry.id   405c6a647f0e1176d44f00ebfbcd92bf
#
_cell.length_a   1.000
_cell.length_b   1.000
_cell.length_c   1.000
_cell.angle_alpha   90.00
_cell.angle_beta   90.00
_cell.angle_gamma   90.00
#
_symmetry.space_group_name_H-M   'P 1'
#
loop_
_entity.id
_entity.type
_entity.pdbx_description
1 polymer ?
#
loop_
_entity_poly.entity_id
_entity_poly.type
_entity_poly.pdbx_seq_one_letter_code
_entity_poly.pdbx_strand_id
1 'polypeptide(L)'
;MNEPKTEYYAALGLQSDASLNDIKKAFRQKASQFHPDRNSDPDAPARFREVQEAYDVLSDNDKRKAYDDNRRRNLLDDPAQTAREIWQGYFQQVLNRT
;
A
#
# COMPACT_ATOMS: atom_id res chain seq x y z
N MET A 1 -19.38 6.55 4.94
CA MET A 1 -18.08 6.23 5.47
C MET A 1 -17.23 5.63 4.39
N ASN A 2 -16.10 6.19 4.15
CA ASN A 2 -15.24 5.72 3.09
C ASN A 2 -14.54 4.46 3.52
N GLU A 3 -14.76 3.39 2.78
CA GLU A 3 -13.94 2.23 2.97
C GLU A 3 -12.49 2.62 2.69
N PRO A 4 -11.57 2.20 3.55
CA PRO A 4 -10.18 2.35 3.21
C PRO A 4 -9.97 1.59 1.92
N LYS A 5 -9.50 2.27 0.90
CA LYS A 5 -9.07 1.58 -0.31
C LYS A 5 -8.04 0.57 0.09
N THR A 6 -8.07 -0.60 -0.53
CA THR A 6 -7.10 -1.62 -0.26
C THR A 6 -5.70 -1.02 -0.37
N GLU A 7 -4.98 -1.08 0.71
CA GLU A 7 -3.62 -0.57 0.75
C GLU A 7 -2.69 -1.67 0.27
N TYR A 8 -2.27 -1.57 -0.97
CA TYR A 8 -1.50 -2.64 -1.61
C TYR A 8 -0.13 -2.84 -0.97
N TYR A 9 0.53 -1.75 -0.59
CA TYR A 9 1.81 -1.89 0.10
C TYR A 9 1.65 -2.58 1.45
N ALA A 10 0.61 -2.23 2.19
CA ALA A 10 0.34 -2.86 3.48
C ALA A 10 -0.01 -4.34 3.33
N ALA A 11 -0.72 -4.71 2.26
CA ALA A 11 -1.05 -6.11 2.00
C ALA A 11 0.20 -6.96 1.84
N LEU A 12 1.28 -6.38 1.31
CA LEU A 12 2.56 -7.05 1.16
C LEU A 12 3.51 -6.80 2.34
N GLY A 13 3.10 -5.99 3.32
CA GLY A 13 3.94 -5.64 4.45
C GLY A 13 5.10 -4.73 4.07
N LEU A 14 4.92 -3.89 3.06
CA LEU A 14 5.95 -3.01 2.53
C LEU A 14 5.58 -1.55 2.67
N GLN A 15 6.58 -0.70 2.54
CA GLN A 15 6.38 0.74 2.42
C GLN A 15 6.37 1.15 0.95
N SER A 16 5.93 2.38 0.69
CA SER A 16 5.73 2.85 -0.68
C SER A 16 7.03 3.03 -1.47
N ASP A 17 8.17 3.04 -0.79
CA ASP A 17 9.48 3.14 -1.42
C ASP A 17 10.11 1.79 -1.75
N ALA A 18 9.39 0.69 -1.56
CA ALA A 18 9.91 -0.64 -1.81
C ALA A 18 10.34 -0.83 -3.25
N SER A 19 11.44 -1.56 -3.45
CA SER A 19 11.92 -1.89 -4.79
C SER A 19 11.06 -2.99 -5.42
N LEU A 20 11.19 -3.16 -6.74
CA LEU A 20 10.51 -4.26 -7.42
C LEU A 20 10.92 -5.62 -6.86
N ASN A 21 12.19 -5.78 -6.51
CA ASN A 21 12.67 -7.01 -5.90
C ASN A 21 12.03 -7.26 -4.54
N ASP A 22 11.86 -6.21 -3.75
CA ASP A 22 11.17 -6.30 -2.47
C ASP A 22 9.72 -6.71 -2.65
N ILE A 23 9.07 -6.17 -3.68
CA ILE A 23 7.68 -6.50 -4.00
C ILE A 23 7.57 -7.98 -4.38
N LYS A 24 8.45 -8.47 -5.23
CA LYS A 24 8.46 -9.88 -5.63
C LYS A 24 8.69 -10.81 -4.45
N LYS A 25 9.64 -10.47 -3.61
CA LYS A 25 9.98 -11.28 -2.43
C LYS A 25 8.82 -11.30 -1.45
N ALA A 26 8.24 -10.14 -1.17
CA ALA A 26 7.10 -10.03 -0.26
C ALA A 26 5.90 -10.81 -0.78
N PHE A 27 5.64 -10.74 -2.09
CA PHE A 27 4.55 -11.50 -2.69
C PHE A 27 4.73 -13.00 -2.46
N ARG A 28 5.91 -13.53 -2.72
CA ARG A 28 6.17 -14.96 -2.53
C ARG A 28 5.94 -15.38 -1.09
N GLN A 29 6.40 -14.59 -0.14
CA GLN A 29 6.23 -14.88 1.28
C GLN A 29 4.76 -14.86 1.69
N LYS A 30 4.04 -13.82 1.29
CA LYS A 30 2.63 -13.66 1.66
C LYS A 30 1.74 -14.68 0.95
N ALA A 31 2.01 -14.94 -0.33
CA ALA A 31 1.26 -15.93 -1.08
C ALA A 31 1.41 -17.32 -0.48
N SER A 32 2.62 -17.66 -0.03
CA SER A 32 2.86 -18.93 0.66
C SER A 32 2.13 -18.98 2.00
N GLN A 33 2.16 -17.88 2.74
CA GLN A 33 1.55 -17.79 4.07
C GLN A 33 0.03 -17.99 4.01
N PHE A 34 -0.62 -17.41 3.01
CA PHE A 34 -2.09 -17.44 2.91
C PHE A 34 -2.61 -18.43 1.89
N HIS A 35 -1.75 -19.29 1.35
CA HIS A 35 -2.18 -20.26 0.36
C HIS A 35 -3.19 -21.24 0.98
N PRO A 36 -4.30 -21.55 0.27
CA PRO A 36 -5.34 -22.42 0.83
C PRO A 36 -4.85 -23.78 1.27
N ASP A 37 -3.82 -24.33 0.62
CA ASP A 37 -3.26 -25.63 0.96
C ASP A 37 -2.48 -25.61 2.27
N ARG A 38 -2.03 -24.42 2.69
CA ARG A 38 -1.19 -24.27 3.89
C ARG A 38 -1.91 -23.61 5.04
N ASN A 39 -2.95 -22.85 4.76
CA ASN A 39 -3.61 -22.03 5.76
C ASN A 39 -5.11 -22.29 5.71
N SER A 40 -5.62 -22.88 6.76
CA SER A 40 -7.04 -23.21 6.86
C SER A 40 -7.86 -22.12 7.53
N ASP A 41 -7.24 -20.97 7.84
CA ASP A 41 -7.93 -19.83 8.42
C ASP A 41 -9.04 -19.37 7.48
N PRO A 42 -10.25 -19.10 7.99
CA PRO A 42 -11.34 -18.59 7.15
C PRO A 42 -11.01 -17.30 6.40
N ASP A 43 -10.11 -16.48 6.96
CA ASP A 43 -9.69 -15.21 6.33
C ASP A 43 -8.59 -15.39 5.29
N ALA A 44 -7.96 -16.56 5.22
CA ALA A 44 -6.84 -16.78 4.31
C ALA A 44 -7.19 -16.56 2.84
N PRO A 45 -8.35 -17.01 2.32
CA PRO A 45 -8.68 -16.73 0.91
C PRO A 45 -8.78 -15.25 0.59
N ALA A 46 -9.37 -14.47 1.48
CA ALA A 46 -9.48 -13.03 1.27
C ALA A 46 -8.11 -12.37 1.31
N ARG A 47 -7.26 -12.78 2.24
CA ARG A 47 -5.90 -12.27 2.33
C ARG A 47 -5.07 -12.64 1.11
N PHE A 48 -5.21 -13.87 0.64
CA PHE A 48 -4.51 -14.33 -0.56
C PHE A 48 -4.90 -13.47 -1.77
N ARG A 49 -6.19 -13.17 -1.90
CA ARG A 49 -6.68 -12.34 -3.00
C ARG A 49 -6.11 -10.92 -2.91
N GLU A 50 -6.07 -10.35 -1.72
CA GLU A 50 -5.48 -9.03 -1.52
C GLU A 50 -4.00 -9.00 -1.92
N VAL A 51 -3.27 -10.05 -1.56
CA VAL A 51 -1.86 -10.18 -1.91
C VAL A 51 -1.67 -10.27 -3.42
N GLN A 52 -2.49 -11.07 -4.10
CA GLN A 52 -2.43 -11.20 -5.55
C GLN A 52 -2.74 -9.87 -6.25
N GLU A 53 -3.78 -9.19 -5.79
CA GLU A 53 -4.17 -7.91 -6.35
C GLU A 53 -3.07 -6.86 -6.14
N ALA A 54 -2.50 -6.81 -4.96
CA ALA A 54 -1.40 -5.92 -4.65
C ALA A 54 -0.21 -6.16 -5.58
N TYR A 55 0.15 -7.41 -5.79
CA TYR A 55 1.25 -7.75 -6.67
C TYR A 55 0.95 -7.38 -8.11
N ASP A 56 -0.26 -7.63 -8.58
CA ASP A 56 -0.65 -7.29 -9.96
C ASP A 56 -0.46 -5.80 -10.24
N VAL A 57 -0.80 -4.96 -9.27
CA VAL A 57 -0.66 -3.51 -9.43
C VAL A 57 0.77 -3.05 -9.21
N LEU A 58 1.42 -3.51 -8.16
CA LEU A 58 2.72 -2.98 -7.75
C LEU A 58 3.89 -3.54 -8.56
N SER A 59 3.71 -4.68 -9.21
CA SER A 59 4.76 -5.27 -10.05
C SER A 59 4.83 -4.69 -11.46
N ASP A 60 3.83 -3.95 -11.87
CA ASP A 60 3.77 -3.28 -13.17
C ASP A 60 4.06 -1.80 -12.98
N ASN A 61 5.08 -1.28 -13.65
CA ASN A 61 5.51 0.10 -13.46
C ASN A 61 4.39 1.11 -13.75
N ASP A 62 3.62 0.90 -14.79
CA ASP A 62 2.55 1.81 -15.17
C ASP A 62 1.41 1.76 -14.16
N LYS A 63 1.01 0.57 -13.76
CA LYS A 63 -0.04 0.39 -12.77
C LYS A 63 0.38 0.92 -11.42
N ARG A 64 1.62 0.67 -11.02
CA ARG A 64 2.16 1.18 -9.76
C ARG A 64 2.16 2.69 -9.74
N LYS A 65 2.60 3.31 -10.83
CA LYS A 65 2.62 4.77 -10.93
C LYS A 65 1.21 5.34 -10.84
N ALA A 66 0.26 4.72 -11.54
CA ALA A 66 -1.14 5.16 -11.49
C ALA A 66 -1.71 5.03 -10.09
N TYR A 67 -1.39 3.94 -9.40
CA TYR A 67 -1.82 3.74 -8.03
C TYR A 67 -1.23 4.79 -7.10
N ASP A 68 0.06 5.05 -7.21
CA ASP A 68 0.74 6.04 -6.36
C ASP A 68 0.19 7.45 -6.60
N ASP A 69 -0.05 7.81 -7.86
CA ASP A 69 -0.64 9.10 -8.21
C ASP A 69 -2.06 9.24 -7.67
N ASN A 70 -2.84 8.18 -7.77
CA ASN A 70 -4.21 8.16 -7.29
C ASN A 70 -4.25 8.28 -5.76
N ARG A 71 -3.31 7.66 -5.10
CA ARG A 71 -3.14 7.75 -3.65
C ARG A 71 -2.93 9.19 -3.21
N ARG A 72 -2.08 9.92 -3.92
CA ARG A 72 -1.86 11.34 -3.66
C ARG A 72 -3.13 12.16 -3.86
N ARG A 73 -3.88 11.90 -4.92
CA ARG A 73 -5.14 12.59 -5.19
C ARG A 73 -6.15 12.35 -4.08
N ASN A 74 -6.24 11.13 -3.59
CA ASN A 74 -7.16 10.81 -2.51
C ASN A 74 -6.81 11.56 -1.23
N LEU A 75 -5.54 11.76 -0.96
CA LEU A 75 -5.11 12.57 0.16
C LEU A 75 -5.55 14.03 -0.01
N LEU A 76 -5.53 14.53 -1.24
CA LEU A 76 -5.99 15.88 -1.54
C LEU A 76 -7.51 16.01 -1.48
N ASP A 77 -8.23 14.93 -1.71
CA ASP A 77 -9.69 14.92 -1.70
C ASP A 77 -10.28 14.78 -0.30
N ASP A 78 -9.49 14.41 0.69
CA ASP A 78 -9.92 14.34 2.09
C ASP A 78 -9.41 15.57 2.82
N PRO A 79 -10.28 16.56 3.10
CA PRO A 79 -9.81 17.83 3.67
C PRO A 79 -9.15 17.68 5.03
N ALA A 80 -9.67 16.80 5.87
CA ALA A 80 -9.12 16.64 7.23
C ALA A 80 -7.75 15.99 7.19
N GLN A 81 -7.62 14.93 6.43
CA GLN A 81 -6.35 14.22 6.30
C GLN A 81 -5.32 15.06 5.55
N THR A 82 -5.75 15.73 4.50
CA THR A 82 -4.89 16.61 3.71
C THR A 82 -4.35 17.74 4.57
N ALA A 83 -5.21 18.39 5.36
CA ALA A 83 -4.78 19.46 6.24
C ALA A 83 -3.74 18.96 7.24
N ARG A 84 -3.97 17.78 7.82
CA ARG A 84 -3.04 17.20 8.79
C ARG A 84 -1.67 16.92 8.16
N GLU A 85 -1.64 16.36 6.97
CA GLU A 85 -0.39 16.05 6.30
C GLU A 85 0.34 17.29 5.82
N ILE A 86 -0.39 18.28 5.34
CA ILE A 86 0.20 19.55 4.94
C ILE A 86 0.86 20.23 6.16
N TRP A 87 0.17 20.24 7.28
CA TRP A 87 0.73 20.81 8.50
C TRP A 87 1.97 20.06 8.97
N GLN A 88 1.96 18.74 8.94
CA GLN A 88 3.12 17.94 9.33
C GLN A 88 4.31 18.22 8.40
N GLY A 89 4.06 18.24 7.09
CA GLY A 89 5.09 18.55 6.14
C GLY A 89 5.65 19.96 6.31
N TYR A 90 4.77 20.91 6.57
CA TYR A 90 5.17 22.29 6.82
C TYR A 90 6.03 22.40 8.07
N PHE A 91 5.61 21.81 9.15
CA PHE A 91 6.38 21.83 10.40
C PHE A 91 7.75 21.19 10.23
N GLN A 92 7.83 20.08 9.53
CA GLN A 92 9.11 19.44 9.29
C GLN A 92 10.03 20.31 8.45
N GLN A 93 9.51 20.96 7.45
CA GLN A 93 10.30 21.86 6.63
C GLN A 93 10.81 23.04 7.44
N VAL A 94 9.97 23.62 8.27
CA VAL A 94 10.36 24.75 9.12
C VAL A 94 11.42 24.31 10.13
N LEU A 95 11.23 23.16 10.76
CA LEU A 95 12.19 22.66 11.74
C LEU A 95 13.51 22.28 11.09
N ASN A 96 13.50 21.77 9.88
CA ASN A 96 14.73 21.39 9.17
C ASN A 96 15.49 22.59 8.62
N ARG A 97 14.84 23.75 8.49
CA ARG A 97 15.49 24.96 8.00
C ARG A 97 16.24 25.70 9.07
N THR A 98 15.94 25.44 10.29
CA THR A 98 16.64 26.02 11.42
C THR A 98 17.66 25.03 11.96
#